data_2df83cf68f2412348d222836e024a8ab
#
_entry.id   2df83cf68f2412348d222836e024a8ab
#
_cell.length_a   1.000
_cell.length_b   1.000
_cell.length_c   1.000
_cell.angle_alpha   90.00
_cell.angle_beta   90.00
_cell.angle_gamma   90.00
#
_symmetry.space_group_name_H-M   'P 1'
#
loop_
_entity.id
_entity.type
_entity.pdbx_description
1 polymer ?
#
loop_
_entity_poly.entity_id
_entity_poly.type
_entity_poly.pdbx_seq_one_letter_code
_entity_poly.pdbx_strand_id
1 'polypeptide(L)'
;MTRILVDDVEVDVPPHYTLLQAAEAAGAEVPRFCYHERLSIAGNCRMCLVEVKGGPPKPQASCAMNVRDLRPGPDGSLPQIFTRSPMVKKAREGVMEFMLINHPLDCPICDQGGECDLQDQAMVYGKDASRYSEDKRAVENKYIGPLVKTVMTRCIHCTRCVRFTTEVAGITELGLLGRGEDAEITTYLERAMTSELQGNVIDLCPVGALTSKPYAFHARPWELQKTESIDVMDAVGSAIRVDSRGREVMRIMPRINEAVNEEWISDKTRFIWDGLKTQRLDRPYIRENGKLRAASWGEAFAVISARVKAAAPAKIGALAGQLAGVEE
;
A
#
# COMPACT_ATOMS: atom_id res chain seq x y z
N MET A 1 -13.36 -18.40 -23.31
CA MET A 1 -13.08 -18.99 -22.00
C MET A 1 -12.20 -20.22 -22.23
N THR A 2 -11.30 -20.52 -21.35
CA THR A 2 -10.39 -21.67 -21.40
C THR A 2 -10.53 -22.44 -20.10
N ARG A 3 -10.79 -23.73 -20.22
CA ARG A 3 -10.96 -24.65 -19.08
C ARG A 3 -9.63 -25.21 -18.63
N ILE A 4 -9.32 -25.12 -17.36
CA ILE A 4 -8.12 -25.70 -16.75
C ILE A 4 -8.45 -26.31 -15.38
N LEU A 5 -7.57 -27.14 -14.89
CA LEU A 5 -7.57 -27.63 -13.52
C LEU A 5 -6.54 -26.89 -12.68
N VAL A 6 -6.97 -26.37 -11.54
CA VAL A 6 -6.09 -25.82 -10.51
C VAL A 6 -6.17 -26.75 -9.31
N ASP A 7 -5.06 -27.42 -9.00
CA ASP A 7 -5.07 -28.61 -8.15
C ASP A 7 -6.12 -29.60 -8.68
N ASP A 8 -7.23 -29.81 -8.01
CA ASP A 8 -8.33 -30.68 -8.45
C ASP A 8 -9.63 -29.91 -8.76
N VAL A 9 -9.58 -28.58 -8.84
CA VAL A 9 -10.73 -27.71 -9.11
C VAL A 9 -10.73 -27.28 -10.57
N GLU A 10 -11.81 -27.59 -11.28
CA GLU A 10 -12.03 -27.15 -12.66
C GLU A 10 -12.52 -25.70 -12.66
N VAL A 11 -11.86 -24.83 -13.47
CA VAL A 11 -12.25 -23.43 -13.64
C VAL A 11 -12.26 -23.06 -15.12
N ASP A 12 -13.19 -22.18 -15.47
CA ASP A 12 -13.33 -21.62 -16.82
C ASP A 12 -13.00 -20.14 -16.79
N VAL A 13 -11.85 -19.78 -17.31
CA VAL A 13 -11.27 -18.44 -17.20
C VAL A 13 -10.88 -17.86 -18.57
N PRO A 14 -10.75 -16.53 -18.69
CA PRO A 14 -10.24 -15.93 -19.92
C PRO A 14 -8.84 -16.42 -20.27
N PRO A 15 -8.52 -16.67 -21.56
CA PRO A 15 -7.22 -17.22 -21.96
C PRO A 15 -6.04 -16.27 -21.68
N HIS A 16 -6.30 -14.99 -21.51
CA HIS A 16 -5.29 -13.98 -21.20
C HIS A 16 -4.99 -13.87 -19.69
N TYR A 17 -5.77 -14.53 -18.83
CA TYR A 17 -5.47 -14.56 -17.40
C TYR A 17 -4.11 -15.20 -17.16
N THR A 18 -3.39 -14.67 -16.17
CA THR A 18 -2.20 -15.33 -15.64
C THR A 18 -2.61 -16.57 -14.86
N LEU A 19 -1.68 -17.50 -14.70
CA LEU A 19 -1.95 -18.71 -13.86
C LEU A 19 -2.25 -18.31 -12.41
N LEU A 20 -1.72 -17.17 -11.95
CA LEU A 20 -2.02 -16.61 -10.63
C LEU A 20 -3.50 -16.22 -10.52
N GLN A 21 -4.02 -15.46 -11.49
CA GLN A 21 -5.44 -15.07 -11.54
C GLN A 21 -6.37 -16.28 -11.69
N ALA A 22 -5.94 -17.27 -12.45
CA ALA A 22 -6.70 -18.53 -12.57
C ALA A 22 -6.71 -19.34 -11.26
N ALA A 23 -5.61 -19.32 -10.51
CA ALA A 23 -5.56 -19.94 -9.18
C ALA A 23 -6.50 -19.21 -8.18
N GLU A 24 -6.53 -17.90 -8.20
CA GLU A 24 -7.47 -17.10 -7.39
C GLU A 24 -8.93 -17.38 -7.75
N ALA A 25 -9.25 -17.48 -9.05
CA ALA A 25 -10.59 -17.85 -9.52
C ALA A 25 -11.01 -19.24 -9.03
N ALA A 26 -10.07 -20.15 -8.83
CA ALA A 26 -10.29 -21.46 -8.22
C ALA A 26 -10.35 -21.45 -6.69
N GLY A 27 -10.15 -20.31 -6.04
CA GLY A 27 -10.04 -20.19 -4.59
C GLY A 27 -8.72 -20.71 -4.01
N ALA A 28 -7.70 -20.91 -4.84
CA ALA A 28 -6.38 -21.33 -4.41
C ALA A 28 -5.49 -20.10 -4.12
N GLU A 29 -4.99 -20.02 -2.91
CA GLU A 29 -4.06 -18.97 -2.51
C GLU A 29 -2.66 -19.27 -3.01
N VAL A 30 -2.05 -18.29 -3.70
CA VAL A 30 -0.68 -18.35 -4.18
C VAL A 30 0.09 -17.13 -3.64
N PRO A 31 1.15 -17.35 -2.83
CA PRO A 31 1.90 -16.26 -2.22
C PRO A 31 2.66 -15.45 -3.26
N ARG A 32 2.82 -14.14 -3.00
CA ARG A 32 3.49 -13.21 -3.91
C ARG A 32 4.05 -11.98 -3.16
N PHE A 33 5.11 -11.37 -3.70
CA PHE A 33 5.62 -10.09 -3.23
C PHE A 33 5.65 -9.04 -4.34
N CYS A 34 6.21 -9.36 -5.52
CA CYS A 34 6.38 -8.37 -6.58
C CYS A 34 5.11 -8.11 -7.40
N TYR A 35 4.23 -9.08 -7.51
CA TYR A 35 2.98 -8.94 -8.28
C TYR A 35 2.01 -8.02 -7.55
N HIS A 36 1.36 -7.17 -8.31
CA HIS A 36 0.26 -6.30 -7.88
C HIS A 36 -0.68 -6.14 -9.07
N GLU A 37 -2.00 -6.17 -8.82
CA GLU A 37 -3.00 -6.23 -9.88
C GLU A 37 -3.01 -5.00 -10.77
N ARG A 38 -2.61 -3.85 -10.23
CA ARG A 38 -2.61 -2.55 -10.93
C ARG A 38 -1.24 -2.13 -11.45
N LEU A 39 -0.25 -2.99 -11.34
CA LEU A 39 1.11 -2.70 -11.81
C LEU A 39 1.56 -3.74 -12.84
N SER A 40 2.45 -3.35 -13.72
CA SER A 40 3.07 -4.28 -14.67
C SER A 40 3.73 -5.48 -13.97
N ILE A 41 3.83 -6.61 -14.66
CA ILE A 41 4.38 -7.84 -14.10
C ILE A 41 5.91 -7.75 -14.04
N ALA A 42 6.47 -7.77 -12.82
CA ALA A 42 7.93 -7.81 -12.63
C ALA A 42 8.50 -9.24 -12.69
N GLY A 43 7.80 -10.23 -12.14
CA GLY A 43 8.20 -11.64 -12.14
C GLY A 43 9.51 -11.94 -11.42
N ASN A 44 10.00 -11.05 -10.55
CA ASN A 44 11.35 -11.12 -9.96
C ASN A 44 11.42 -11.79 -8.58
N CYS A 45 10.37 -11.76 -7.76
CA CYS A 45 10.41 -12.35 -6.41
C CYS A 45 10.37 -13.88 -6.39
N ARG A 46 9.79 -14.51 -7.40
CA ARG A 46 9.65 -15.97 -7.54
C ARG A 46 8.83 -16.67 -6.43
N MET A 47 8.10 -15.92 -5.61
CA MET A 47 7.29 -16.54 -4.56
C MET A 47 6.04 -17.24 -5.10
N CYS A 48 5.51 -16.78 -6.24
CA CYS A 48 4.30 -17.29 -6.88
C CYS A 48 4.52 -18.58 -7.72
N LEU A 49 5.55 -19.36 -7.44
CA LEU A 49 5.86 -20.58 -8.20
C LEU A 49 4.74 -21.61 -8.08
N VAL A 50 4.39 -22.23 -9.22
CA VAL A 50 3.44 -23.35 -9.37
C VAL A 50 4.05 -24.44 -10.25
N GLU A 51 3.57 -25.68 -10.13
CA GLU A 51 3.94 -26.77 -11.02
C GLU A 51 2.91 -26.87 -12.16
N VAL A 52 3.38 -27.07 -13.38
CA VAL A 52 2.54 -27.25 -14.57
C VAL A 52 2.63 -28.71 -15.00
N LYS A 53 1.50 -29.42 -15.03
CA LYS A 53 1.43 -30.83 -15.47
C LYS A 53 1.88 -30.94 -16.92
N GLY A 54 2.82 -31.87 -17.17
CA GLY A 54 3.40 -32.04 -18.53
C GLY A 54 4.27 -30.86 -19.00
N GLY A 55 4.53 -29.89 -18.14
CA GLY A 55 5.42 -28.76 -18.40
C GLY A 55 6.90 -29.06 -18.11
N PRO A 56 7.75 -28.01 -18.04
CA PRO A 56 9.16 -28.17 -17.69
C PRO A 56 9.32 -28.82 -16.29
N PRO A 57 10.43 -29.55 -16.05
CA PRO A 57 10.68 -30.22 -14.77
C PRO A 57 11.12 -29.25 -13.65
N LYS A 58 10.63 -28.03 -13.69
CA LYS A 58 10.87 -26.96 -12.73
C LYS A 58 9.62 -26.09 -12.55
N PRO A 59 9.38 -25.55 -11.36
CA PRO A 59 8.21 -24.71 -11.13
C PRO A 59 8.26 -23.41 -11.97
N GLN A 60 7.07 -22.92 -12.33
CA GLN A 60 6.87 -21.74 -13.17
C GLN A 60 6.32 -20.59 -12.35
N ALA A 61 6.67 -19.34 -12.72
CA ALA A 61 6.13 -18.15 -12.09
C ALA A 61 4.69 -17.90 -12.59
N SER A 62 3.70 -18.16 -11.74
CA SER A 62 2.29 -18.05 -12.10
C SER A 62 1.86 -16.65 -12.49
N CYS A 63 2.50 -15.62 -11.95
CA CYS A 63 2.21 -14.21 -12.32
C CYS A 63 2.66 -13.82 -13.73
N ALA A 64 3.57 -14.58 -14.36
CA ALA A 64 4.18 -14.25 -15.64
C ALA A 64 3.84 -15.24 -16.77
N MET A 65 3.02 -16.24 -16.50
CA MET A 65 2.59 -17.23 -17.48
C MET A 65 1.07 -17.15 -17.65
N ASN A 66 0.59 -17.15 -18.89
CA ASN A 66 -0.84 -17.08 -19.18
C ASN A 66 -1.47 -18.48 -19.30
N VAL A 67 -2.79 -18.55 -19.08
CA VAL A 67 -3.59 -19.76 -19.26
C VAL A 67 -3.49 -20.29 -20.69
N ARG A 68 -3.47 -19.43 -21.71
CA ARG A 68 -3.32 -19.81 -23.13
C ARG A 68 -2.00 -20.52 -23.46
N ASP A 69 -0.99 -20.37 -22.60
CA ASP A 69 0.33 -20.97 -22.82
C ASP A 69 0.40 -22.43 -22.31
N LEU A 70 -0.63 -22.85 -21.58
CA LEU A 70 -0.78 -24.24 -21.12
C LEU A 70 -1.15 -25.16 -22.28
N ARG A 71 -0.63 -26.39 -22.23
CA ARG A 71 -0.94 -27.44 -23.20
C ARG A 71 -1.82 -28.52 -22.56
N PRO A 72 -2.82 -29.03 -23.28
CA PRO A 72 -3.54 -30.22 -22.85
C PRO A 72 -2.59 -31.39 -22.66
N GLY A 73 -2.98 -32.33 -21.81
CA GLY A 73 -2.23 -33.57 -21.64
C GLY A 73 -2.20 -34.40 -22.93
N PRO A 74 -1.25 -35.35 -23.07
CA PRO A 74 -1.16 -36.24 -24.25
C PRO A 74 -2.42 -37.07 -24.49
N ASP A 75 -3.18 -37.32 -23.45
CA ASP A 75 -4.46 -38.05 -23.43
C ASP A 75 -5.69 -37.18 -23.70
N GLY A 76 -5.49 -35.91 -24.05
CA GLY A 76 -6.55 -34.90 -24.20
C GLY A 76 -7.11 -34.37 -22.89
N SER A 77 -6.49 -34.71 -21.75
CA SER A 77 -6.89 -34.14 -20.45
C SER A 77 -6.69 -32.65 -20.39
N LEU A 78 -7.51 -31.99 -19.55
CA LEU A 78 -7.41 -30.53 -19.33
C LEU A 78 -6.01 -30.13 -18.85
N PRO A 79 -5.51 -28.97 -19.28
CA PRO A 79 -4.32 -28.40 -18.69
C PRO A 79 -4.47 -28.26 -17.18
N GLN A 80 -3.43 -28.63 -16.42
CA GLN A 80 -3.48 -28.63 -14.97
C GLN A 80 -2.26 -27.95 -14.34
N ILE A 81 -2.50 -27.18 -13.31
CA ILE A 81 -1.45 -26.60 -12.46
C ILE A 81 -1.64 -27.07 -11.01
N PHE A 82 -0.52 -27.20 -10.31
CA PHE A 82 -0.52 -27.57 -8.90
C PHE A 82 0.08 -26.44 -8.09
N THR A 83 -0.67 -25.98 -7.07
CA THR A 83 -0.26 -24.90 -6.18
C THR A 83 0.37 -25.40 -4.88
N ARG A 84 0.23 -26.69 -4.55
CA ARG A 84 0.61 -27.28 -3.26
C ARG A 84 1.44 -28.57 -3.39
N SER A 85 1.98 -28.87 -4.58
CA SER A 85 2.79 -30.06 -4.75
C SER A 85 4.07 -30.03 -3.90
N PRO A 86 4.70 -31.18 -3.62
CA PRO A 86 5.98 -31.23 -2.90
C PRO A 86 7.08 -30.40 -3.57
N MET A 87 7.08 -30.33 -4.91
CA MET A 87 8.00 -29.49 -5.69
C MET A 87 7.76 -28.01 -5.40
N VAL A 88 6.49 -27.56 -5.43
CA VAL A 88 6.12 -26.17 -5.16
C VAL A 88 6.45 -25.78 -3.72
N LYS A 89 6.14 -26.64 -2.75
CA LYS A 89 6.47 -26.42 -1.34
C LYS A 89 7.96 -26.18 -1.16
N LYS A 90 8.79 -27.10 -1.67
CA LYS A 90 10.26 -27.00 -1.57
C LYS A 90 10.80 -25.76 -2.26
N ALA A 91 10.22 -25.39 -3.40
CA ALA A 91 10.64 -24.19 -4.13
C ALA A 91 10.33 -22.91 -3.35
N ARG A 92 9.13 -22.80 -2.76
CA ARG A 92 8.75 -21.63 -1.93
C ARG A 92 9.57 -21.56 -0.64
N GLU A 93 9.84 -22.67 0.01
CA GLU A 93 10.77 -22.70 1.16
C GLU A 93 12.15 -22.13 0.79
N GLY A 94 12.69 -22.51 -0.39
CA GLY A 94 13.96 -21.98 -0.87
C GLY A 94 13.90 -20.49 -1.21
N VAL A 95 12.79 -20.01 -1.78
CA VAL A 95 12.60 -18.58 -2.06
C VAL A 95 12.50 -17.79 -0.75
N MET A 96 11.76 -18.28 0.24
CA MET A 96 11.68 -17.64 1.56
C MET A 96 13.03 -17.58 2.26
N GLU A 97 13.80 -18.68 2.22
CA GLU A 97 15.18 -18.68 2.76
C GLU A 97 16.04 -17.60 2.08
N PHE A 98 15.97 -17.50 0.74
CA PHE A 98 16.69 -16.48 -0.01
C PHE A 98 16.26 -15.04 0.38
N MET A 99 14.97 -14.78 0.53
CA MET A 99 14.46 -13.48 0.96
C MET A 99 14.91 -13.10 2.38
N LEU A 100 15.09 -14.10 3.25
CA LEU A 100 15.45 -13.89 4.66
C LEU A 100 16.95 -13.85 4.92
N ILE A 101 17.78 -14.32 3.98
CA ILE A 101 19.26 -14.36 4.14
C ILE A 101 19.80 -13.01 4.63
N ASN A 102 19.47 -11.93 3.94
CA ASN A 102 19.95 -10.58 4.25
C ASN A 102 18.91 -9.72 4.99
N HIS A 103 17.69 -10.24 5.22
CA HIS A 103 16.70 -9.48 5.95
C HIS A 103 17.09 -9.32 7.42
N PRO A 104 17.08 -8.08 7.98
CA PRO A 104 17.50 -7.85 9.36
C PRO A 104 16.46 -8.40 10.36
N LEU A 105 16.92 -8.74 11.57
CA LEU A 105 16.05 -9.21 12.65
C LEU A 105 15.39 -8.04 13.39
N ASP A 106 14.75 -7.15 12.64
CA ASP A 106 14.24 -5.86 13.11
C ASP A 106 12.75 -5.88 13.47
N CYS A 107 12.06 -7.02 13.41
CA CYS A 107 10.61 -7.07 13.64
C CYS A 107 10.15 -6.34 14.91
N PRO A 108 10.86 -6.41 16.05
CA PRO A 108 10.46 -5.69 17.26
C PRO A 108 10.49 -4.17 17.13
N ILE A 109 11.35 -3.62 16.28
CA ILE A 109 11.52 -2.18 16.04
C ILE A 109 11.02 -1.73 14.66
N CYS A 110 10.45 -2.63 13.88
CA CYS A 110 9.93 -2.36 12.54
C CYS A 110 8.47 -1.91 12.60
N ASP A 111 8.15 -0.75 12.00
CA ASP A 111 6.79 -0.22 11.97
C ASP A 111 5.81 -1.11 11.18
N GLN A 112 6.31 -1.99 10.31
CA GLN A 112 5.51 -2.99 9.58
C GLN A 112 5.18 -4.24 10.42
N GLY A 113 5.78 -4.40 11.60
CA GLY A 113 5.59 -5.59 12.44
C GLY A 113 4.13 -5.81 12.83
N GLY A 114 3.57 -6.99 12.49
CA GLY A 114 2.18 -7.38 12.69
C GLY A 114 1.24 -7.11 11.50
N GLU A 115 1.74 -6.50 10.43
CA GLU A 115 1.04 -6.32 9.15
C GLU A 115 2.02 -6.45 7.96
N CYS A 116 2.98 -7.35 8.07
CA CYS A 116 4.09 -7.51 7.14
C CYS A 116 3.93 -8.78 6.31
N ASP A 117 3.76 -8.65 5.00
CA ASP A 117 3.61 -9.79 4.09
C ASP A 117 4.77 -10.78 4.21
N LEU A 118 6.01 -10.29 4.46
CA LEU A 118 7.17 -11.16 4.62
C LEU A 118 7.08 -11.98 5.91
N GLN A 119 6.61 -11.41 7.02
CA GLN A 119 6.38 -12.15 8.27
C GLN A 119 5.34 -13.25 8.07
N ASP A 120 4.19 -12.89 7.52
CA ASP A 120 3.07 -13.81 7.34
C ASP A 120 3.44 -14.96 6.38
N GLN A 121 4.07 -14.62 5.25
CA GLN A 121 4.51 -15.64 4.30
C GLN A 121 5.69 -16.48 4.83
N ALA A 122 6.57 -15.92 5.66
CA ALA A 122 7.64 -16.69 6.32
C ALA A 122 7.07 -17.73 7.30
N MET A 123 6.02 -17.36 8.03
CA MET A 123 5.32 -18.30 8.94
C MET A 123 4.65 -19.44 8.19
N VAL A 124 4.02 -19.16 7.04
CA VAL A 124 3.24 -20.16 6.28
C VAL A 124 4.12 -21.03 5.37
N TYR A 125 5.13 -20.44 4.72
CA TYR A 125 5.91 -21.08 3.65
C TYR A 125 7.39 -21.20 3.95
N GLY A 126 7.87 -20.62 5.05
CA GLY A 126 9.28 -20.69 5.44
C GLY A 126 9.64 -21.94 6.24
N LYS A 127 10.87 -21.97 6.71
CA LYS A 127 11.40 -22.94 7.66
C LYS A 127 11.63 -22.30 9.02
N ASP A 128 11.68 -23.10 10.05
CA ASP A 128 11.87 -22.71 11.45
C ASP A 128 13.33 -22.38 11.79
N ALA A 129 14.28 -22.66 10.89
CA ALA A 129 15.71 -22.45 11.13
C ALA A 129 16.41 -21.85 9.90
N SER A 130 17.45 -21.05 10.15
CA SER A 130 18.35 -20.53 9.13
C SER A 130 19.61 -21.39 9.04
N ARG A 131 20.06 -21.65 7.80
CA ARG A 131 21.37 -22.28 7.51
C ARG A 131 22.46 -21.24 7.24
N TYR A 132 22.10 -19.97 7.18
CA TYR A 132 22.99 -18.86 6.88
C TYR A 132 23.69 -18.40 8.15
N SER A 133 25.01 -18.35 8.12
CA SER A 133 25.85 -18.02 9.26
C SER A 133 26.74 -16.79 9.04
N GLU A 134 26.79 -16.27 7.80
CA GLU A 134 27.54 -15.08 7.45
C GLU A 134 26.81 -13.80 7.90
N ASP A 135 27.54 -12.69 7.91
CA ASP A 135 26.99 -11.39 8.24
C ASP A 135 25.94 -10.95 7.22
N LYS A 136 24.84 -10.40 7.72
CA LYS A 136 23.78 -9.87 6.86
C LYS A 136 24.23 -8.56 6.22
N ARG A 137 23.84 -8.37 4.96
CA ARG A 137 24.05 -7.13 4.22
C ARG A 137 23.43 -5.94 4.97
N ALA A 138 24.17 -4.85 5.09
CA ALA A 138 23.68 -3.57 5.56
C ALA A 138 23.64 -2.56 4.41
N VAL A 139 22.55 -1.81 4.32
CA VAL A 139 22.33 -0.78 3.28
C VAL A 139 22.02 0.54 3.96
N GLU A 140 22.63 1.61 3.47
CA GLU A 140 22.37 2.95 3.95
C GLU A 140 20.93 3.39 3.67
N ASN A 141 20.31 4.07 4.64
CA ASN A 141 18.98 4.64 4.44
C ASN A 141 19.05 5.82 3.48
N LYS A 142 18.05 5.94 2.62
CA LYS A 142 17.97 6.98 1.60
C LYS A 142 17.00 8.08 2.03
N TYR A 143 17.35 9.32 1.71
CA TYR A 143 16.41 10.42 1.86
C TYR A 143 15.51 10.48 0.63
N ILE A 144 14.20 10.29 0.82
CA ILE A 144 13.20 10.35 -0.25
C ILE A 144 12.07 11.35 0.05
N GLY A 145 12.23 12.16 1.09
CA GLY A 145 11.28 13.22 1.44
C GLY A 145 10.84 13.19 2.91
N PRO A 146 9.93 14.10 3.29
CA PRO A 146 9.47 14.24 4.67
C PRO A 146 8.41 13.22 5.10
N LEU A 147 7.71 12.57 4.16
CA LEU A 147 6.54 11.74 4.44
C LEU A 147 6.88 10.25 4.59
N VAL A 148 7.84 9.77 3.82
CA VAL A 148 8.22 8.36 3.79
C VAL A 148 9.54 8.15 4.51
N LYS A 149 9.53 7.25 5.50
CA LYS A 149 10.72 6.78 6.21
C LYS A 149 11.29 5.57 5.48
N THR A 150 12.59 5.54 5.30
CA THR A 150 13.30 4.45 4.66
C THR A 150 14.14 3.66 5.65
N VAL A 151 14.10 2.34 5.54
CA VAL A 151 15.06 1.41 6.17
C VAL A 151 15.43 0.39 5.11
N MET A 152 16.39 0.76 4.25
CA MET A 152 16.63 0.04 2.99
C MET A 152 17.24 -1.34 3.17
N THR A 153 17.87 -1.63 4.31
CA THR A 153 18.29 -2.99 4.68
C THR A 153 17.13 -3.98 4.70
N ARG A 154 15.89 -3.53 4.95
CA ARG A 154 14.67 -4.35 4.94
C ARG A 154 14.09 -4.60 3.55
N CYS A 155 14.60 -3.91 2.51
CA CYS A 155 14.06 -3.99 1.15
C CYS A 155 14.31 -5.38 0.55
N ILE A 156 13.26 -5.95 -0.06
CA ILE A 156 13.32 -7.24 -0.78
C ILE A 156 13.33 -7.07 -2.32
N HIS A 157 13.59 -5.87 -2.79
CA HIS A 157 13.72 -5.51 -4.23
C HIS A 157 12.53 -5.93 -5.10
N CYS A 158 11.32 -5.91 -4.56
CA CYS A 158 10.11 -6.29 -5.28
C CYS A 158 9.71 -5.30 -6.39
N THR A 159 10.29 -4.10 -6.39
CA THR A 159 10.08 -3.01 -7.36
C THR A 159 8.64 -2.45 -7.44
N ARG A 160 7.73 -2.80 -6.52
CA ARG A 160 6.37 -2.22 -6.52
C ARG A 160 6.40 -0.69 -6.46
N CYS A 161 7.24 -0.10 -5.58
CA CYS A 161 7.37 1.35 -5.44
C CYS A 161 7.90 2.03 -6.72
N VAL A 162 8.88 1.43 -7.39
CA VAL A 162 9.44 1.96 -8.65
C VAL A 162 8.39 1.96 -9.76
N ARG A 163 7.66 0.84 -9.90
CA ARG A 163 6.59 0.73 -10.90
C ARG A 163 5.43 1.67 -10.61
N PHE A 164 5.05 1.80 -9.35
CA PHE A 164 4.01 2.73 -8.93
C PHE A 164 4.34 4.18 -9.31
N THR A 165 5.54 4.66 -8.99
CA THR A 165 5.92 6.04 -9.32
C THR A 165 5.89 6.30 -10.82
N THR A 166 6.25 5.32 -11.64
CA THR A 166 6.28 5.46 -13.11
C THR A 166 4.89 5.25 -13.73
N GLU A 167 4.15 4.23 -13.32
CA GLU A 167 2.94 3.76 -14.00
C GLU A 167 1.67 4.44 -13.49
N VAL A 168 1.59 4.72 -12.19
CA VAL A 168 0.41 5.31 -11.54
C VAL A 168 0.61 6.79 -11.24
N ALA A 169 1.69 7.16 -10.56
CA ALA A 169 1.98 8.55 -10.25
C ALA A 169 2.49 9.35 -11.46
N GLY A 170 2.94 8.67 -12.52
CA GLY A 170 3.37 9.30 -13.77
C GLY A 170 4.72 10.05 -13.69
N ILE A 171 5.47 9.87 -12.61
CA ILE A 171 6.75 10.54 -12.36
C ILE A 171 7.81 9.51 -12.00
N THR A 172 8.89 9.42 -12.79
CA THR A 172 9.99 8.50 -12.52
C THR A 172 10.93 9.08 -11.45
N GLU A 173 10.54 8.94 -10.19
CA GLU A 173 11.31 9.46 -9.05
C GLU A 173 12.16 8.39 -8.37
N LEU A 174 11.68 7.13 -8.34
CA LEU A 174 12.40 6.00 -7.79
C LEU A 174 13.00 5.14 -8.92
N GLY A 175 14.19 4.63 -8.69
CA GLY A 175 14.88 3.73 -9.60
C GLY A 175 15.57 2.60 -8.83
N LEU A 176 15.95 1.54 -9.55
CA LEU A 176 16.80 0.46 -9.07
C LEU A 176 18.19 0.66 -9.66
N LEU A 177 19.18 0.87 -8.80
CA LEU A 177 20.59 0.96 -9.18
C LEU A 177 21.31 -0.35 -8.83
N GLY A 178 22.39 -0.64 -9.55
CA GLY A 178 23.17 -1.84 -9.32
C GLY A 178 22.47 -3.14 -9.77
N ARG A 179 23.03 -4.26 -9.38
CA ARG A 179 22.50 -5.61 -9.67
C ARG A 179 22.94 -6.63 -8.62
N GLY A 180 22.21 -7.73 -8.52
CA GLY A 180 22.49 -8.76 -7.54
C GLY A 180 22.33 -8.22 -6.11
N GLU A 181 23.27 -8.53 -5.23
CA GLU A 181 23.22 -8.08 -3.84
C GLU A 181 23.47 -6.57 -3.67
N ASP A 182 24.16 -5.94 -4.63
CA ASP A 182 24.42 -4.50 -4.64
C ASP A 182 23.26 -3.68 -5.23
N ALA A 183 22.15 -4.32 -5.54
CA ALA A 183 20.97 -3.60 -6.04
C ALA A 183 20.35 -2.75 -4.94
N GLU A 184 20.04 -1.48 -5.23
CA GLU A 184 19.42 -0.55 -4.28
C GLU A 184 18.32 0.27 -4.94
N ILE A 185 17.21 0.44 -4.23
CA ILE A 185 16.14 1.36 -4.62
C ILE A 185 16.44 2.73 -4.01
N THR A 186 16.50 3.75 -4.85
CA THR A 186 16.83 5.12 -4.44
C THR A 186 16.20 6.13 -5.40
N THR A 187 16.24 7.41 -5.01
CA THR A 187 15.94 8.54 -5.91
C THR A 187 17.23 9.03 -6.57
N TYR A 188 17.08 9.77 -7.68
CA TYR A 188 18.22 10.41 -8.31
C TYR A 188 18.80 11.51 -7.38
N LEU A 189 20.08 11.36 -7.01
CA LEU A 189 20.80 12.29 -6.13
C LEU A 189 20.06 12.60 -4.81
N GLU A 190 19.38 11.62 -4.24
CA GLU A 190 18.62 11.75 -2.99
C GLU A 190 17.62 12.92 -2.98
N ARG A 191 17.03 13.22 -4.13
CA ARG A 191 15.95 14.21 -4.21
C ARG A 191 14.70 13.67 -3.52
N ALA A 192 14.01 14.58 -2.82
CA ALA A 192 12.69 14.25 -2.27
C ALA A 192 11.72 13.91 -3.41
N MET A 193 10.86 12.94 -3.18
CA MET A 193 9.71 12.67 -4.04
C MET A 193 8.77 13.88 -4.02
N THR A 194 8.21 14.22 -5.17
CA THR A 194 7.36 15.40 -5.36
C THR A 194 5.91 15.06 -5.68
N SER A 195 5.63 13.81 -6.01
CA SER A 195 4.27 13.34 -6.31
C SER A 195 3.35 13.51 -5.10
N GLU A 196 2.15 14.02 -5.32
CA GLU A 196 1.08 14.09 -4.31
C GLU A 196 0.48 12.71 -3.95
N LEU A 197 0.93 11.66 -4.64
CA LEU A 197 0.54 10.27 -4.40
C LEU A 197 1.66 9.46 -3.74
N GLN A 198 2.78 10.10 -3.36
CA GLN A 198 3.97 9.37 -2.87
C GLN A 198 3.69 8.50 -1.64
N GLY A 199 2.74 8.87 -0.80
CA GLY A 199 2.38 8.09 0.39
C GLY A 199 1.87 6.67 0.09
N ASN A 200 1.37 6.41 -1.12
CA ASN A 200 0.90 5.07 -1.50
C ASN A 200 2.03 4.02 -1.60
N VAL A 201 3.30 4.44 -1.73
CA VAL A 201 4.43 3.49 -1.69
C VAL A 201 4.55 2.81 -0.32
N ILE A 202 3.97 3.41 0.74
CA ILE A 202 3.95 2.85 2.09
C ILE A 202 3.08 1.58 2.11
N ASP A 203 1.87 1.67 1.53
CA ASP A 203 0.93 0.54 1.50
C ASP A 203 1.37 -0.54 0.51
N LEU A 204 2.01 -0.13 -0.59
CA LEU A 204 2.54 -1.04 -1.61
C LEU A 204 3.76 -1.82 -1.14
N CYS A 205 4.51 -1.29 -0.18
CA CYS A 205 5.72 -1.94 0.29
C CYS A 205 5.37 -3.16 1.15
N PRO A 206 5.69 -4.40 0.72
CA PRO A 206 5.31 -5.61 1.44
C PRO A 206 6.11 -5.83 2.73
N VAL A 207 7.08 -4.95 3.00
CA VAL A 207 7.99 -5.02 4.15
C VAL A 207 8.20 -3.63 4.77
N GLY A 208 8.84 -3.55 5.92
CA GLY A 208 9.12 -2.30 6.61
C GLY A 208 10.26 -1.46 6.03
N ALA A 209 10.52 -1.55 4.72
CA ALA A 209 11.53 -0.75 4.04
C ALA A 209 11.06 0.69 3.79
N LEU A 210 9.80 0.86 3.43
CA LEU A 210 9.13 2.15 3.24
C LEU A 210 7.93 2.22 4.19
N THR A 211 7.97 3.16 5.14
CA THR A 211 6.91 3.30 6.15
C THR A 211 6.56 4.77 6.33
N SER A 212 5.42 5.05 6.95
CA SER A 212 4.99 6.41 7.23
C SER A 212 5.89 7.08 8.26
N LYS A 213 6.56 8.16 7.88
CA LYS A 213 7.44 8.91 8.78
C LYS A 213 6.67 9.61 9.93
N PRO A 214 5.51 10.25 9.67
CA PRO A 214 4.70 10.84 10.74
C PRO A 214 4.10 9.82 11.73
N TYR A 215 3.94 8.56 11.31
CA TYR A 215 3.40 7.48 12.13
C TYR A 215 4.47 6.61 12.80
N ALA A 216 5.75 6.81 12.47
CA ALA A 216 6.84 5.95 12.92
C ALA A 216 6.86 5.80 14.45
N PHE A 217 6.85 4.55 14.92
CA PHE A 217 6.91 4.15 16.33
C PHE A 217 5.72 4.56 17.22
N HIS A 218 4.58 4.95 16.63
CA HIS A 218 3.42 5.41 17.42
C HIS A 218 2.54 4.29 17.96
N ALA A 219 2.24 3.28 17.15
CA ALA A 219 1.38 2.17 17.57
C ALA A 219 1.64 0.90 16.75
N ARG A 220 1.14 -0.23 17.26
CA ARG A 220 1.10 -1.50 16.57
C ARG A 220 -0.27 -1.73 15.94
N PRO A 221 -0.38 -2.50 14.83
CA PRO A 221 -1.65 -2.71 14.12
C PRO A 221 -2.76 -3.29 15.00
N TRP A 222 -2.41 -4.15 15.96
CA TRP A 222 -3.37 -4.78 16.87
C TRP A 222 -3.88 -3.86 17.98
N GLU A 223 -3.26 -2.70 18.18
CA GLU A 223 -3.72 -1.68 19.13
C GLU A 223 -4.78 -0.77 18.53
N LEU A 224 -5.00 -0.85 17.21
CA LEU A 224 -5.81 0.09 16.45
C LEU A 224 -7.22 -0.39 16.23
N GLN A 225 -8.18 0.50 16.49
CA GLN A 225 -9.57 0.35 16.05
C GLN A 225 -9.67 0.86 14.61
N LYS A 226 -10.17 0.02 13.72
CA LYS A 226 -10.32 0.28 12.29
C LYS A 226 -11.76 0.71 11.99
N THR A 227 -11.96 1.87 11.42
CA THR A 227 -13.28 2.42 11.06
C THR A 227 -13.28 2.82 9.58
N GLU A 228 -14.19 2.26 8.80
CA GLU A 228 -14.38 2.65 7.40
C GLU A 228 -15.06 4.01 7.32
N SER A 229 -14.62 4.84 6.38
CA SER A 229 -15.12 6.18 6.17
C SER A 229 -14.91 6.64 4.72
N ILE A 230 -15.27 7.89 4.47
CA ILE A 230 -15.03 8.60 3.21
C ILE A 230 -14.26 9.87 3.55
N ASP A 231 -13.28 10.21 2.73
CA ASP A 231 -12.55 11.47 2.87
C ASP A 231 -13.44 12.65 2.49
N VAL A 232 -13.53 13.63 3.38
CA VAL A 232 -14.27 14.87 3.18
C VAL A 232 -13.36 16.08 2.99
N MET A 233 -12.04 15.86 2.90
CA MET A 233 -11.05 16.92 2.84
C MET A 233 -10.69 17.33 1.40
N ASP A 234 -11.18 16.57 0.43
CA ASP A 234 -11.11 16.94 -1.00
C ASP A 234 -12.40 16.52 -1.74
N ALA A 235 -12.52 16.95 -3.00
CA ALA A 235 -13.71 16.69 -3.82
C ALA A 235 -13.77 15.29 -4.42
N VAL A 236 -12.75 14.47 -4.26
CA VAL A 236 -12.71 13.09 -4.78
C VAL A 236 -13.63 12.20 -3.97
N GLY A 237 -13.70 12.40 -2.66
CA GLY A 237 -14.49 11.55 -1.76
C GLY A 237 -13.92 10.14 -1.65
N SER A 238 -12.60 10.02 -1.56
CA SER A 238 -11.90 8.74 -1.51
C SER A 238 -12.40 7.86 -0.37
N ALA A 239 -12.58 6.58 -0.64
CA ALA A 239 -12.89 5.59 0.38
C ALA A 239 -11.64 5.34 1.25
N ILE A 240 -11.78 5.53 2.56
CA ILE A 240 -10.69 5.45 3.52
C ILE A 240 -11.03 4.55 4.70
N ARG A 241 -9.99 4.14 5.40
CA ARG A 241 -10.05 3.52 6.72
C ARG A 241 -9.30 4.41 7.70
N VAL A 242 -9.99 4.82 8.75
CA VAL A 242 -9.42 5.59 9.84
C VAL A 242 -9.01 4.62 10.94
N ASP A 243 -7.73 4.58 11.24
CA ASP A 243 -7.16 3.76 12.31
C ASP A 243 -6.95 4.66 13.55
N SER A 244 -7.61 4.34 14.66
CA SER A 244 -7.59 5.13 15.90
C SER A 244 -7.16 4.29 17.12
N ARG A 245 -6.60 4.97 18.12
CA ARG A 245 -6.32 4.41 19.44
C ARG A 245 -6.97 5.29 20.51
N GLY A 246 -8.00 4.78 21.16
CA GLY A 246 -8.83 5.57 22.07
C GLY A 246 -9.54 6.71 21.33
N ARG A 247 -9.24 7.96 21.68
CA ARG A 247 -9.82 9.16 21.05
C ARG A 247 -8.92 9.79 19.98
N GLU A 248 -7.83 9.15 19.64
CA GLU A 248 -6.81 9.70 18.77
C GLU A 248 -6.77 8.98 17.44
N VAL A 249 -6.88 9.73 16.34
CA VAL A 249 -6.60 9.22 15.00
C VAL A 249 -5.09 9.03 14.87
N MET A 250 -4.67 7.83 14.50
CA MET A 250 -3.27 7.45 14.41
C MET A 250 -2.76 7.46 12.96
N ARG A 251 -3.61 7.02 12.02
CA ARG A 251 -3.30 7.04 10.59
C ARG A 251 -4.57 6.90 9.76
N ILE A 252 -4.46 7.25 8.49
CA ILE A 252 -5.49 7.03 7.47
C ILE A 252 -4.89 6.12 6.39
N MET A 253 -5.66 5.09 6.04
CA MET A 253 -5.31 4.09 5.03
C MET A 253 -6.34 4.12 3.89
N PRO A 254 -5.95 3.82 2.65
CA PRO A 254 -6.92 3.67 1.57
C PRO A 254 -7.80 2.43 1.79
N ARG A 255 -9.00 2.47 1.23
CA ARG A 255 -9.91 1.34 1.08
C ARG A 255 -10.27 1.20 -0.39
N ILE A 256 -10.34 -0.03 -0.88
CA ILE A 256 -10.64 -0.33 -2.28
C ILE A 256 -12.04 0.20 -2.62
N ASN A 257 -12.11 1.03 -3.65
CA ASN A 257 -13.34 1.49 -4.28
C ASN A 257 -13.08 1.74 -5.78
N GLU A 258 -13.43 0.75 -6.60
CA GLU A 258 -13.16 0.75 -8.04
C GLU A 258 -13.75 1.96 -8.78
N ALA A 259 -14.88 2.49 -8.29
CA ALA A 259 -15.59 3.59 -8.93
C ALA A 259 -15.01 4.98 -8.60
N VAL A 260 -14.20 5.11 -7.54
CA VAL A 260 -13.78 6.42 -7.02
C VAL A 260 -12.26 6.56 -6.98
N ASN A 261 -11.59 5.78 -6.15
CA ASN A 261 -10.16 5.93 -5.87
C ASN A 261 -9.34 4.66 -6.11
N GLU A 262 -9.96 3.60 -6.63
CA GLU A 262 -9.33 2.27 -6.69
C GLU A 262 -8.79 1.87 -5.31
N GLU A 263 -7.49 1.98 -5.09
CA GLU A 263 -6.83 1.75 -3.80
C GLU A 263 -5.81 2.85 -3.45
N TRP A 264 -5.89 3.99 -4.15
CA TRP A 264 -4.96 5.10 -3.99
C TRP A 264 -5.61 6.26 -3.24
N ILE A 265 -4.84 6.94 -2.39
CA ILE A 265 -5.25 8.20 -1.75
C ILE A 265 -4.16 9.24 -1.89
N SER A 266 -4.55 10.51 -1.92
CA SER A 266 -3.61 11.62 -1.93
C SER A 266 -2.86 11.73 -0.59
N ASP A 267 -1.68 12.34 -0.62
CA ASP A 267 -0.92 12.65 0.60
C ASP A 267 -1.70 13.59 1.51
N LYS A 268 -2.50 14.50 0.95
CA LYS A 268 -3.42 15.34 1.70
C LYS A 268 -4.40 14.50 2.51
N THR A 269 -5.11 13.57 1.88
CA THR A 269 -6.02 12.65 2.55
C THR A 269 -5.31 11.83 3.63
N ARG A 270 -4.11 11.32 3.30
CA ARG A 270 -3.34 10.45 4.20
C ARG A 270 -2.85 11.14 5.46
N PHE A 271 -2.44 12.41 5.40
CA PHE A 271 -1.68 13.07 6.46
C PHE A 271 -2.38 14.26 7.12
N ILE A 272 -3.55 14.71 6.61
CA ILE A 272 -4.24 15.89 7.15
C ILE A 272 -4.81 15.69 8.56
N TRP A 273 -4.92 14.46 9.03
CA TRP A 273 -5.48 14.10 10.32
C TRP A 273 -4.74 14.73 11.53
N ASP A 274 -3.48 15.08 11.38
CA ASP A 274 -2.71 15.77 12.42
C ASP A 274 -3.32 17.15 12.77
N GLY A 275 -3.97 17.79 11.81
CA GLY A 275 -4.75 19.02 12.02
C GLY A 275 -5.93 18.85 13.00
N LEU A 276 -6.37 17.62 13.27
CA LEU A 276 -7.39 17.35 14.30
C LEU A 276 -6.89 17.64 15.72
N LYS A 277 -5.58 17.66 15.94
CA LYS A 277 -4.94 17.84 17.25
C LYS A 277 -4.45 19.27 17.52
N THR A 278 -4.28 20.08 16.47
CA THR A 278 -3.53 21.32 16.55
C THR A 278 -4.39 22.49 16.10
N GLN A 279 -4.43 23.56 16.91
CA GLN A 279 -5.04 24.85 16.58
C GLN A 279 -6.52 24.78 16.14
N ARG A 280 -7.28 23.82 16.67
CA ARG A 280 -8.72 23.71 16.42
C ARG A 280 -9.48 24.77 17.19
N LEU A 281 -10.40 25.45 16.50
CA LEU A 281 -11.37 26.32 17.15
C LEU A 281 -12.47 25.45 17.77
N ASP A 282 -12.68 25.58 19.07
CA ASP A 282 -13.68 24.82 19.86
C ASP A 282 -14.95 25.63 20.11
N ARG A 283 -14.91 26.94 19.87
CA ARG A 283 -16.00 27.87 20.08
C ARG A 283 -15.83 29.12 19.23
N PRO A 284 -16.87 29.97 19.08
CA PRO A 284 -16.72 31.27 18.43
C PRO A 284 -15.80 32.20 19.19
N TYR A 285 -15.13 33.11 18.47
CA TYR A 285 -14.31 34.19 19.02
C TYR A 285 -14.70 35.50 18.40
N ILE A 286 -14.83 36.53 19.25
CA ILE A 286 -15.10 37.90 18.84
C ILE A 286 -13.87 38.76 19.10
N ARG A 287 -13.53 39.64 18.16
CA ARG A 287 -12.41 40.59 18.32
C ARG A 287 -12.91 41.88 18.98
N GLU A 288 -12.42 42.13 20.18
CA GLU A 288 -12.65 43.36 20.95
C GLU A 288 -11.31 44.02 21.27
N ASN A 289 -11.16 45.30 20.99
CA ASN A 289 -9.92 46.07 21.23
C ASN A 289 -8.66 45.38 20.67
N GLY A 290 -8.78 44.77 19.49
CA GLY A 290 -7.67 44.09 18.80
C GLY A 290 -7.38 42.67 19.30
N LYS A 291 -7.98 42.21 20.42
CA LYS A 291 -7.78 40.84 20.98
C LYS A 291 -8.98 39.94 20.74
N LEU A 292 -8.73 38.68 20.52
CA LEU A 292 -9.79 37.67 20.40
C LEU A 292 -10.28 37.25 21.80
N ARG A 293 -11.60 37.28 22.01
CA ARG A 293 -12.29 36.81 23.18
C ARG A 293 -13.21 35.64 22.80
N ALA A 294 -13.23 34.61 23.63
CA ALA A 294 -14.21 33.54 23.49
C ALA A 294 -15.62 34.08 23.66
N ALA A 295 -16.55 33.61 22.86
CA ALA A 295 -17.93 34.05 22.84
C ALA A 295 -18.89 32.87 22.69
N SER A 296 -20.15 33.06 23.03
CA SER A 296 -21.21 32.13 22.70
C SER A 296 -21.63 32.30 21.22
N TRP A 297 -22.30 31.28 20.66
CA TRP A 297 -22.89 31.39 19.33
C TRP A 297 -23.90 32.52 19.20
N GLY A 298 -24.73 32.75 20.26
CA GLY A 298 -25.68 33.84 20.31
C GLY A 298 -25.00 35.22 20.21
N GLU A 299 -23.93 35.45 20.96
CA GLU A 299 -23.12 36.68 20.87
C GLU A 299 -22.48 36.83 19.50
N ALA A 300 -21.93 35.77 18.94
CA ALA A 300 -21.32 35.80 17.60
C ALA A 300 -22.34 36.18 16.53
N PHE A 301 -23.50 35.55 16.52
CA PHE A 301 -24.59 35.88 15.58
C PHE A 301 -25.13 37.30 15.78
N ALA A 302 -25.24 37.79 17.01
CA ALA A 302 -25.65 39.16 17.28
C ALA A 302 -24.69 40.18 16.66
N VAL A 303 -23.38 39.98 16.81
CA VAL A 303 -22.33 40.83 16.23
C VAL A 303 -22.38 40.78 14.70
N ILE A 304 -22.48 39.57 14.11
CA ILE A 304 -22.59 39.39 12.64
C ILE A 304 -23.83 40.12 12.11
N SER A 305 -24.98 39.87 12.71
CA SER A 305 -26.26 40.52 12.31
C SER A 305 -26.19 42.01 12.36
N ALA A 306 -25.62 42.58 13.43
CA ALA A 306 -25.45 44.03 13.57
C ALA A 306 -24.56 44.61 12.45
N ARG A 307 -23.45 43.97 12.14
CA ARG A 307 -22.54 44.41 11.08
C ARG A 307 -23.15 44.26 9.68
N VAL A 308 -23.83 43.17 9.39
CA VAL A 308 -24.52 42.96 8.11
C VAL A 308 -25.60 43.99 7.89
N LYS A 309 -26.41 44.29 8.92
CA LYS A 309 -27.47 45.34 8.84
C LYS A 309 -26.90 46.75 8.64
N ALA A 310 -25.72 47.03 9.15
CA ALA A 310 -25.06 48.33 9.00
C ALA A 310 -24.29 48.47 7.67
N ALA A 311 -23.99 47.39 6.96
CA ALA A 311 -23.25 47.42 5.72
C ALA A 311 -24.17 47.64 4.51
N ALA A 312 -23.70 48.39 3.50
CA ALA A 312 -24.40 48.47 2.22
C ALA A 312 -24.32 47.10 1.50
N PRO A 313 -25.40 46.62 0.84
CA PRO A 313 -25.44 45.29 0.20
C PRO A 313 -24.25 45.04 -0.75
N ALA A 314 -23.83 46.05 -1.50
CA ALA A 314 -22.70 45.95 -2.42
C ALA A 314 -21.32 45.76 -1.73
N LYS A 315 -21.25 45.88 -0.40
CA LYS A 315 -20.03 45.66 0.39
C LYS A 315 -20.00 44.31 1.12
N ILE A 316 -21.02 43.51 0.89
CA ILE A 316 -21.12 42.16 1.49
C ILE A 316 -20.75 41.16 0.39
N GLY A 317 -19.74 40.34 0.69
CA GLY A 317 -19.33 39.23 -0.16
C GLY A 317 -19.20 37.93 0.66
N ALA A 318 -19.36 36.79 0.03
CA ALA A 318 -19.14 35.50 0.62
C ALA A 318 -18.09 34.71 -0.20
N LEU A 319 -17.20 34.02 0.49
CA LEU A 319 -16.24 33.08 -0.09
C LEU A 319 -16.57 31.72 0.49
N ALA A 320 -17.12 30.85 -0.34
CA ALA A 320 -17.33 29.45 0.02
C ALA A 320 -16.03 28.68 -0.09
N GLY A 321 -15.79 27.77 0.85
CA GLY A 321 -14.67 26.83 0.77
C GLY A 321 -14.89 25.79 -0.32
N GLN A 322 -13.80 25.20 -0.82
CA GLN A 322 -13.86 24.15 -1.86
C GLN A 322 -14.57 22.87 -1.39
N LEU A 323 -14.80 22.72 -0.10
CA LEU A 323 -15.48 21.57 0.52
C LEU A 323 -16.97 21.86 0.83
N ALA A 324 -17.46 23.05 0.49
CA ALA A 324 -18.86 23.39 0.68
C ALA A 324 -19.74 22.60 -0.29
N GLY A 325 -20.88 22.12 0.19
CA GLY A 325 -21.89 21.47 -0.64
C GLY A 325 -22.56 22.48 -1.60
N VAL A 326 -23.24 21.95 -2.62
CA VAL A 326 -23.94 22.81 -3.60
C VAL A 326 -25.08 23.59 -2.95
N GLU A 327 -25.66 23.03 -1.88
CA GLU A 327 -26.77 23.61 -1.12
C GLU A 327 -26.35 24.67 -0.12
N GLU A 328 -25.06 24.76 0.23
CA GLU A 328 -24.50 25.76 1.13
C GLU A 328 -24.21 27.10 0.45
#